data_db0434e5a96dee8cd50fb778b55be647
#
_entry.id   db0434e5a96dee8cd50fb778b55be647
#
_cell.length_a   1.000
_cell.length_b   1.000
_cell.length_c   1.000
_cell.angle_alpha   90.00
_cell.angle_beta   90.00
_cell.angle_gamma   90.00
#
_symmetry.space_group_name_H-M   'P 1'
#
loop_
_entity.id
_entity.type
_entity.pdbx_description
1 polymer ?
#
loop_
_entity_poly.entity_id
_entity_poly.type
_entity_poly.pdbx_seq_one_letter_code
_entity_poly.pdbx_strand_id
1 'polypeptide(L)'
;MKLSGRKLTYNIFAYVLLVLFSCVFIIPLLWQVATSLKYPSDVFNTSAGMLRSLIPERVRFQNYPDALTRIPFFNYLLNTLIVAVIPVLGQVISSSLAAYSFTKIPWKGGKVLFLIALSTMMLPSQVTMIPLYATWVKFHAINTFWPLILPSFFGGAYNIFLLKQFYSTIPSSYLDAARIDGAGEFTILTRIMMPLSKPILTTISLFTFIGGWNEFMGPLLYLESDHYTLAIGLQVFMQENASQWELLMAASTVFIIPLIVIFFLGQKQFVSGIVMTGFK
;
A
#
# COMPACT_ATOMS: atom_id res chain seq x y z
N MET A 1 32.09 21.72 16.74
CA MET A 1 31.61 20.88 17.84
C MET A 1 32.15 19.46 17.65
N LYS A 2 33.23 19.08 18.41
CA LYS A 2 33.86 17.75 18.28
C LYS A 2 32.90 16.73 18.91
N LEU A 3 32.34 15.83 18.10
CA LEU A 3 31.61 14.69 18.62
C LEU A 3 32.52 13.86 19.53
N SER A 4 32.07 13.54 20.74
CA SER A 4 32.76 12.62 21.64
C SER A 4 33.05 11.30 20.90
N GLY A 5 34.30 10.76 21.00
CA GLY A 5 34.70 9.56 20.26
C GLY A 5 33.73 8.39 20.40
N ARG A 6 33.07 8.27 21.54
CA ARG A 6 32.03 7.25 21.80
C ARG A 6 30.75 7.42 20.89
N LYS A 7 30.37 8.68 20.61
CA LYS A 7 29.25 8.96 19.68
C LYS A 7 29.64 8.66 18.24
N LEU A 8 30.89 8.91 17.87
CA LEU A 8 31.38 8.58 16.51
C LEU A 8 31.40 7.08 16.27
N THR A 9 31.92 6.28 17.21
CA THR A 9 31.92 4.80 17.11
C THR A 9 30.52 4.24 17.03
N TYR A 10 29.58 4.73 17.85
CA TYR A 10 28.17 4.32 17.80
C TYR A 10 27.53 4.62 16.43
N ASN A 11 27.76 5.81 15.90
CA ASN A 11 27.23 6.19 14.59
C ASN A 11 27.81 5.33 13.47
N ILE A 12 29.12 5.06 13.48
CA ILE A 12 29.77 4.18 12.50
C ILE A 12 29.16 2.79 12.56
N PHE A 13 29.01 2.20 13.75
CA PHE A 13 28.39 0.90 13.93
C PHE A 13 26.94 0.87 13.41
N ALA A 14 26.14 1.89 13.74
CA ALA A 14 24.77 2.03 13.26
C ALA A 14 24.71 2.12 11.72
N TYR A 15 25.58 2.91 11.08
CA TYR A 15 25.64 3.00 9.62
C TYR A 15 26.08 1.70 8.97
N VAL A 16 27.06 0.98 9.54
CA VAL A 16 27.48 -0.34 9.03
C VAL A 16 26.33 -1.32 9.08
N LEU A 17 25.59 -1.39 10.20
CA LEU A 17 24.41 -2.23 10.30
C LEU A 17 23.32 -1.86 9.28
N LEU A 18 23.03 -0.55 9.14
CA LEU A 18 22.05 -0.06 8.17
C LEU A 18 22.43 -0.46 6.73
N VAL A 19 23.70 -0.30 6.35
CA VAL A 19 24.19 -0.69 5.02
C VAL A 19 24.06 -2.21 4.82
N LEU A 20 24.47 -3.02 5.80
CA LEU A 20 24.37 -4.46 5.73
C LEU A 20 22.92 -4.93 5.54
N PHE A 21 22.00 -4.41 6.37
CA PHE A 21 20.57 -4.75 6.22
C PHE A 21 20.01 -4.26 4.88
N SER A 22 20.37 -3.04 4.45
CA SER A 22 19.93 -2.52 3.15
C SER A 22 20.40 -3.42 1.99
N CYS A 23 21.64 -3.90 2.02
CA CYS A 23 22.15 -4.83 1.02
C CYS A 23 21.33 -6.14 0.98
N VAL A 24 21.00 -6.71 2.15
CA VAL A 24 20.18 -7.94 2.22
C VAL A 24 18.82 -7.76 1.56
N PHE A 25 18.16 -6.62 1.80
CA PHE A 25 16.83 -6.33 1.22
C PHE A 25 16.89 -5.94 -0.27
N ILE A 26 18.00 -5.37 -0.74
CA ILE A 26 18.15 -4.96 -2.14
C ILE A 26 18.55 -6.14 -3.05
N ILE A 27 19.27 -7.15 -2.54
CA ILE A 27 19.73 -8.30 -3.32
C ILE A 27 18.58 -8.99 -4.10
N PRO A 28 17.42 -9.32 -3.52
CA PRO A 28 16.32 -9.94 -4.27
C PRO A 28 15.84 -9.07 -5.45
N LEU A 29 15.74 -7.75 -5.24
CA LEU A 29 15.35 -6.82 -6.28
C LEU A 29 16.40 -6.73 -7.41
N LEU A 30 17.68 -6.69 -7.03
CA LEU A 30 18.76 -6.71 -8.02
C LEU A 30 18.75 -8.02 -8.83
N TRP A 31 18.54 -9.15 -8.15
CA TRP A 31 18.42 -10.45 -8.83
C TRP A 31 17.22 -10.48 -9.78
N GLN A 32 16.07 -9.95 -9.39
CA GLN A 32 14.89 -9.82 -10.24
C GLN A 32 15.20 -9.01 -11.50
N VAL A 33 15.76 -7.80 -11.34
CA VAL A 33 16.12 -6.92 -12.46
C VAL A 33 17.20 -7.56 -13.34
N ALA A 34 18.23 -8.17 -12.74
CA ALA A 34 19.26 -8.88 -13.50
C ALA A 34 18.67 -10.05 -14.30
N THR A 35 17.79 -10.84 -13.69
CA THR A 35 17.15 -12.00 -14.33
C THR A 35 16.22 -11.56 -15.45
N SER A 36 15.50 -10.44 -15.30
CA SER A 36 14.66 -9.88 -16.36
C SER A 36 15.42 -9.54 -17.66
N LEU A 37 16.74 -9.38 -17.56
CA LEU A 37 17.62 -9.02 -18.68
C LEU A 37 18.42 -10.21 -19.23
N LYS A 38 18.26 -11.41 -18.66
CA LYS A 38 19.00 -12.62 -19.11
C LYS A 38 18.33 -13.32 -20.28
N TYR A 39 19.10 -14.14 -20.97
CA TYR A 39 18.56 -15.17 -21.85
C TYR A 39 18.03 -16.35 -21.03
N PRO A 40 17.04 -17.12 -21.55
CA PRO A 40 16.49 -18.28 -20.83
C PRO A 40 17.55 -19.28 -20.35
N SER A 41 18.57 -19.53 -21.17
CA SER A 41 19.71 -20.44 -20.86
C SER A 41 20.54 -19.97 -19.66
N ASP A 42 20.54 -18.68 -19.36
CA ASP A 42 21.47 -18.06 -18.43
C ASP A 42 20.82 -17.77 -17.05
N VAL A 43 19.50 -18.00 -16.93
CA VAL A 43 18.73 -17.69 -15.71
C VAL A 43 19.24 -18.47 -14.50
N PHE A 44 19.43 -19.79 -14.65
CA PHE A 44 19.88 -20.69 -13.59
C PHE A 44 21.35 -21.10 -13.75
N ASN A 45 22.11 -20.45 -14.60
CA ASN A 45 23.52 -20.71 -14.72
C ASN A 45 24.29 -20.11 -13.53
N THR A 46 24.54 -20.94 -12.51
CA THR A 46 25.26 -20.56 -11.30
C THR A 46 26.74 -20.98 -11.31
N SER A 47 27.25 -21.45 -12.43
CA SER A 47 28.62 -21.95 -12.57
C SER A 47 29.69 -20.93 -12.15
N ALA A 48 29.40 -19.65 -12.20
CA ALA A 48 30.30 -18.57 -11.84
C ALA A 48 30.10 -18.01 -10.40
N GLY A 49 29.19 -18.58 -9.60
CA GLY A 49 28.87 -18.14 -8.25
C GLY A 49 27.69 -17.15 -8.16
N MET A 50 27.10 -17.06 -6.96
CA MET A 50 25.87 -16.30 -6.72
C MET A 50 26.00 -14.80 -7.03
N LEU A 51 27.10 -14.16 -6.68
CA LEU A 51 27.31 -12.72 -6.93
C LEU A 51 27.44 -12.42 -8.43
N ARG A 52 28.05 -13.31 -9.20
CA ARG A 52 28.19 -13.15 -10.63
C ARG A 52 26.84 -13.35 -11.36
N SER A 53 25.94 -14.13 -10.76
CA SER A 53 24.57 -14.28 -11.29
C SER A 53 23.72 -12.99 -11.22
N LEU A 54 24.15 -11.97 -10.45
CA LEU A 54 23.51 -10.65 -10.42
C LEU A 54 23.85 -9.78 -11.65
N ILE A 55 24.82 -10.20 -12.47
CA ILE A 55 25.22 -9.44 -13.65
C ILE A 55 24.94 -10.32 -14.88
N PRO A 56 24.03 -9.91 -15.79
CA PRO A 56 23.77 -10.65 -17.01
C PRO A 56 25.01 -10.62 -17.92
N GLU A 57 25.48 -11.77 -18.39
CA GLU A 57 26.61 -11.86 -19.33
C GLU A 57 26.24 -11.28 -20.69
N ARG A 58 25.00 -11.47 -21.10
CA ARG A 58 24.38 -10.91 -22.31
C ARG A 58 23.04 -10.29 -21.92
N VAL A 59 22.79 -9.06 -22.36
CA VAL A 59 21.57 -8.32 -22.04
C VAL A 59 20.53 -8.54 -23.15
N ARG A 60 19.32 -8.95 -22.78
CA ARG A 60 18.18 -9.12 -23.66
C ARG A 60 17.02 -8.20 -23.22
N PHE A 61 16.96 -6.99 -23.76
CA PHE A 61 15.86 -6.04 -23.50
C PHE A 61 14.52 -6.51 -24.09
N GLN A 62 14.54 -7.41 -25.08
CA GLN A 62 13.35 -7.96 -25.71
C GLN A 62 12.45 -8.73 -24.71
N ASN A 63 12.96 -9.15 -23.56
CA ASN A 63 12.17 -9.79 -22.52
C ASN A 63 11.03 -8.89 -22.02
N TYR A 64 11.19 -7.57 -22.01
CA TYR A 64 10.13 -6.65 -21.57
C TYR A 64 8.93 -6.60 -22.52
N PRO A 65 9.07 -6.25 -23.81
CA PRO A 65 7.93 -6.30 -24.72
C PRO A 65 7.33 -7.71 -24.85
N ASP A 66 8.18 -8.76 -24.86
CA ASP A 66 7.70 -10.15 -24.90
C ASP A 66 6.83 -10.46 -23.67
N ALA A 67 7.23 -10.08 -22.46
CA ALA A 67 6.49 -10.28 -21.22
C ALA A 67 5.17 -9.50 -21.20
N LEU A 68 5.18 -8.24 -21.63
CA LEU A 68 4.00 -7.37 -21.63
C LEU A 68 2.94 -7.75 -22.67
N THR A 69 3.31 -8.55 -23.68
CA THR A 69 2.38 -9.03 -24.71
C THR A 69 1.85 -10.44 -24.46
N ARG A 70 2.46 -11.20 -23.52
CA ARG A 70 2.02 -12.56 -23.16
C ARG A 70 0.69 -12.62 -22.45
N ILE A 71 0.39 -11.60 -21.68
CA ILE A 71 -0.88 -11.42 -20.96
C ILE A 71 -1.47 -10.06 -21.35
N PRO A 72 -2.76 -9.79 -21.13
CA PRO A 72 -3.36 -8.47 -21.33
C PRO A 72 -2.86 -7.44 -20.29
N PHE A 73 -1.54 -7.22 -20.24
CA PHE A 73 -0.85 -6.48 -19.19
C PHE A 73 -1.45 -5.09 -18.94
N PHE A 74 -1.72 -4.33 -20.00
CA PHE A 74 -2.25 -2.97 -19.87
C PHE A 74 -3.68 -2.93 -19.36
N ASN A 75 -4.52 -3.92 -19.71
CA ASN A 75 -5.86 -4.05 -19.16
C ASN A 75 -5.77 -4.38 -17.65
N TYR A 76 -4.92 -5.34 -17.28
CA TYR A 76 -4.71 -5.69 -15.87
C TYR A 76 -4.09 -4.54 -15.07
N LEU A 77 -3.23 -3.73 -15.68
CA LEU A 77 -2.69 -2.50 -15.08
C LEU A 77 -3.80 -1.48 -14.80
N LEU A 78 -4.68 -1.24 -15.76
CA LEU A 78 -5.83 -0.34 -15.58
C LEU A 78 -6.76 -0.84 -14.48
N ASN A 79 -7.09 -2.12 -14.47
CA ASN A 79 -7.90 -2.75 -13.43
C ASN A 79 -7.26 -2.58 -12.05
N THR A 80 -5.94 -2.81 -11.95
CA THR A 80 -5.18 -2.61 -10.71
C THR A 80 -5.22 -1.16 -10.26
N LEU A 81 -5.04 -0.21 -11.16
CA LEU A 81 -5.14 1.22 -10.84
C LEU A 81 -6.52 1.59 -10.31
N ILE A 82 -7.58 1.07 -10.90
CA ILE A 82 -8.96 1.31 -10.45
C ILE A 82 -9.13 0.81 -9.00
N VAL A 83 -8.77 -0.44 -8.72
CA VAL A 83 -8.94 -1.06 -7.40
C VAL A 83 -7.90 -0.60 -6.36
N ALA A 84 -6.81 0.04 -6.77
CA ALA A 84 -5.84 0.62 -5.86
C ALA A 84 -6.11 2.10 -5.54
N VAL A 85 -6.52 2.90 -6.54
CA VAL A 85 -6.66 4.36 -6.38
C VAL A 85 -8.03 4.74 -5.83
N ILE A 86 -9.13 4.17 -6.34
CA ILE A 86 -10.47 4.57 -5.89
C ILE A 86 -10.68 4.28 -4.39
N PRO A 87 -10.25 3.13 -3.84
CA PRO A 87 -10.31 2.89 -2.40
C PRO A 87 -9.56 3.91 -1.55
N VAL A 88 -8.48 4.51 -2.05
CA VAL A 88 -7.78 5.58 -1.31
C VAL A 88 -8.71 6.76 -1.05
N LEU A 89 -9.46 7.21 -2.06
CA LEU A 89 -10.43 8.30 -1.89
C LEU A 89 -11.51 7.91 -0.87
N GLY A 90 -12.06 6.70 -0.99
CA GLY A 90 -13.04 6.16 -0.05
C GLY A 90 -12.52 6.17 1.39
N GLN A 91 -11.34 5.61 1.61
CA GLN A 91 -10.72 5.53 2.95
C GLN A 91 -10.38 6.89 3.53
N VAL A 92 -9.81 7.80 2.75
CA VAL A 92 -9.46 9.15 3.23
C VAL A 92 -10.72 9.91 3.66
N ILE A 93 -11.78 9.90 2.84
CA ILE A 93 -13.01 10.63 3.13
C ILE A 93 -13.73 10.00 4.33
N SER A 94 -14.05 8.72 4.26
CA SER A 94 -14.86 8.04 5.28
C SER A 94 -14.18 7.97 6.64
N SER A 95 -12.87 7.65 6.65
CA SER A 95 -12.10 7.58 7.89
C SER A 95 -11.91 8.97 8.52
N SER A 96 -11.75 10.03 7.69
CA SER A 96 -11.65 11.41 8.21
C SER A 96 -12.94 11.86 8.86
N LEU A 97 -14.09 11.59 8.23
CA LEU A 97 -15.42 11.89 8.79
C LEU A 97 -15.65 11.16 10.11
N ALA A 98 -15.41 9.86 10.12
CA ALA A 98 -15.58 9.03 11.32
C ALA A 98 -14.64 9.45 12.46
N ALA A 99 -13.36 9.63 12.18
CA ALA A 99 -12.37 10.03 13.17
C ALA A 99 -12.66 11.42 13.75
N TYR A 100 -13.10 12.36 12.91
CA TYR A 100 -13.51 13.69 13.34
C TYR A 100 -14.71 13.61 14.29
N SER A 101 -15.74 12.87 13.91
CA SER A 101 -16.91 12.63 14.76
C SER A 101 -16.54 12.02 16.11
N PHE A 102 -15.71 10.98 16.12
CA PHE A 102 -15.26 10.32 17.36
C PHE A 102 -14.32 11.15 18.24
N THR A 103 -13.75 12.25 17.71
CA THR A 103 -12.72 13.02 18.42
C THR A 103 -13.21 14.41 18.84
N LYS A 104 -13.90 15.11 17.97
CA LYS A 104 -14.17 16.55 18.10
C LYS A 104 -15.65 16.88 18.29
N ILE A 105 -16.55 15.96 17.98
CA ILE A 105 -17.99 16.16 18.17
C ILE A 105 -18.43 15.36 19.39
N PRO A 106 -18.95 16.05 20.44
CA PRO A 106 -19.50 15.34 21.61
C PRO A 106 -20.86 14.73 21.30
N TRP A 107 -20.98 13.41 21.34
CA TRP A 107 -22.25 12.72 21.19
C TRP A 107 -22.30 11.43 22.04
N LYS A 108 -23.53 11.04 22.46
CA LYS A 108 -23.75 9.87 23.30
C LYS A 108 -23.51 8.58 22.48
N GLY A 109 -22.71 7.67 23.01
CA GLY A 109 -22.41 6.38 22.35
C GLY A 109 -21.14 6.34 21.50
N GLY A 110 -20.48 7.47 21.24
CA GLY A 110 -19.26 7.53 20.39
C GLY A 110 -18.14 6.61 20.86
N LYS A 111 -17.91 6.52 22.19
CA LYS A 111 -16.91 5.60 22.76
C LYS A 111 -17.25 4.13 22.49
N VAL A 112 -18.51 3.75 22.64
CA VAL A 112 -18.97 2.36 22.44
C VAL A 112 -18.86 1.98 20.97
N LEU A 113 -19.34 2.83 20.05
CA LEU A 113 -19.23 2.56 18.62
C LEU A 113 -17.78 2.53 18.15
N PHE A 114 -16.92 3.38 18.70
CA PHE A 114 -15.49 3.32 18.39
C PHE A 114 -14.85 2.00 18.86
N LEU A 115 -15.21 1.52 20.06
CA LEU A 115 -14.75 0.22 20.56
C LEU A 115 -15.26 -0.94 19.70
N ILE A 116 -16.51 -0.89 19.25
CA ILE A 116 -17.08 -1.87 18.30
C ILE A 116 -16.29 -1.83 16.99
N ALA A 117 -16.02 -0.64 16.45
CA ALA A 117 -15.21 -0.52 15.24
C ALA A 117 -13.81 -1.13 15.42
N LEU A 118 -13.15 -0.89 16.55
CA LEU A 118 -11.85 -1.51 16.84
C LEU A 118 -11.95 -3.04 16.98
N SER A 119 -13.02 -3.56 17.58
CA SER A 119 -13.20 -5.01 17.73
C SER A 119 -13.32 -5.74 16.40
N THR A 120 -13.77 -5.06 15.33
CA THR A 120 -13.81 -5.66 13.98
C THR A 120 -12.42 -6.01 13.46
N MET A 121 -11.36 -5.32 13.92
CA MET A 121 -9.98 -5.64 13.53
C MET A 121 -9.48 -6.98 14.08
N MET A 122 -10.14 -7.52 15.10
CA MET A 122 -9.80 -8.83 15.67
C MET A 122 -10.34 -9.99 14.84
N LEU A 123 -11.27 -9.72 13.93
CA LEU A 123 -11.84 -10.74 13.05
C LEU A 123 -10.88 -11.01 11.87
N PRO A 124 -10.40 -12.24 11.73
CA PRO A 124 -9.60 -12.61 10.56
C PRO A 124 -10.43 -12.43 9.28
N SER A 125 -9.84 -11.85 8.24
CA SER A 125 -10.51 -11.63 6.95
C SER A 125 -11.01 -12.94 6.32
N GLN A 126 -10.34 -14.05 6.58
CA GLN A 126 -10.73 -15.38 6.09
C GLN A 126 -12.10 -15.83 6.62
N VAL A 127 -12.46 -15.44 7.85
CA VAL A 127 -13.77 -15.79 8.45
C VAL A 127 -14.90 -15.02 7.78
N THR A 128 -14.66 -13.77 7.40
CA THR A 128 -15.67 -12.90 6.77
C THR A 128 -15.77 -13.10 5.25
N MET A 129 -14.79 -13.76 4.64
CA MET A 129 -14.68 -13.91 3.19
C MET A 129 -15.89 -14.61 2.57
N ILE A 130 -16.31 -15.76 3.13
CA ILE A 130 -17.44 -16.55 2.59
C ILE A 130 -18.77 -15.79 2.73
N PRO A 131 -19.14 -15.23 3.90
CA PRO A 131 -20.36 -14.43 4.03
C PRO A 131 -20.37 -13.19 3.10
N LEU A 132 -19.24 -12.53 2.93
CA LEU A 132 -19.13 -11.39 2.01
C LEU A 132 -19.30 -11.82 0.57
N TYR A 133 -18.68 -12.93 0.15
CA TYR A 133 -18.87 -13.47 -1.20
C TYR A 133 -20.36 -13.76 -1.47
N ALA A 134 -21.04 -14.46 -0.56
CA ALA A 134 -22.46 -14.74 -0.68
C ALA A 134 -23.31 -13.45 -0.77
N THR A 135 -22.90 -12.40 -0.07
CA THR A 135 -23.54 -11.10 -0.13
C THR A 135 -23.39 -10.46 -1.50
N TRP A 136 -22.17 -10.45 -2.06
CA TRP A 136 -21.91 -9.87 -3.38
C TRP A 136 -22.58 -10.66 -4.53
N VAL A 137 -22.70 -12.00 -4.40
CA VAL A 137 -23.50 -12.83 -5.32
C VAL A 137 -24.96 -12.35 -5.33
N LYS A 138 -25.57 -12.11 -4.17
CA LYS A 138 -26.96 -11.61 -4.07
C LYS A 138 -27.14 -10.24 -4.69
N PHE A 139 -26.10 -9.39 -4.65
CA PHE A 139 -26.13 -8.09 -5.29
C PHE A 139 -25.74 -8.11 -6.77
N HIS A 140 -25.51 -9.28 -7.36
CA HIS A 140 -25.05 -9.45 -8.75
C HIS A 140 -23.77 -8.63 -9.04
N ALA A 141 -22.87 -8.52 -8.06
CA ALA A 141 -21.65 -7.73 -8.14
C ALA A 141 -20.39 -8.56 -8.40
N ILE A 142 -20.52 -9.88 -8.62
CA ILE A 142 -19.40 -10.73 -9.04
C ILE A 142 -18.99 -10.35 -10.46
N ASN A 143 -17.71 -10.49 -10.75
CA ASN A 143 -17.03 -9.99 -11.95
C ASN A 143 -17.19 -8.48 -12.17
N THR A 144 -17.22 -7.72 -11.05
CA THR A 144 -17.16 -6.26 -11.04
C THR A 144 -16.18 -5.78 -9.98
N PHE A 145 -15.77 -4.52 -10.05
CA PHE A 145 -14.87 -3.93 -9.03
C PHE A 145 -15.59 -3.48 -7.75
N TRP A 146 -16.91 -3.54 -7.67
CA TRP A 146 -17.68 -3.09 -6.51
C TRP A 146 -17.27 -3.78 -5.19
N PRO A 147 -17.07 -5.11 -5.16
CA PRO A 147 -16.63 -5.80 -3.94
C PRO A 147 -15.28 -5.28 -3.38
N LEU A 148 -14.39 -4.82 -4.26
CA LEU A 148 -13.05 -4.35 -3.93
C LEU A 148 -13.02 -2.84 -3.57
N ILE A 149 -13.96 -2.07 -4.11
CA ILE A 149 -13.97 -0.61 -4.01
C ILE A 149 -14.93 -0.14 -2.91
N LEU A 150 -16.17 -0.61 -2.95
CA LEU A 150 -17.26 -0.06 -2.13
C LEU A 150 -16.99 -0.14 -0.61
N PRO A 151 -16.43 -1.21 -0.05
CA PRO A 151 -16.15 -1.29 1.39
C PRO A 151 -15.25 -0.16 1.91
N SER A 152 -14.37 0.38 1.07
CA SER A 152 -13.46 1.46 1.45
C SER A 152 -14.18 2.78 1.78
N PHE A 153 -15.39 2.99 1.28
CA PHE A 153 -16.21 4.18 1.54
C PHE A 153 -16.96 4.13 2.88
N PHE A 154 -16.91 3.01 3.58
CA PHE A 154 -17.48 2.86 4.93
C PHE A 154 -16.46 2.99 6.05
N GLY A 155 -15.20 3.28 5.71
CA GLY A 155 -14.12 3.49 6.66
C GLY A 155 -13.48 2.19 7.15
N GLY A 156 -12.16 2.17 7.23
CA GLY A 156 -11.41 1.08 7.85
C GLY A 156 -11.14 1.38 9.32
N ALA A 157 -11.41 0.46 10.21
CA ALA A 157 -11.24 0.64 11.67
C ALA A 157 -9.80 1.09 12.02
N TYR A 158 -8.79 0.54 11.35
CA TYR A 158 -7.38 0.93 11.52
C TYR A 158 -7.13 2.39 11.12
N ASN A 159 -7.64 2.82 9.96
CA ASN A 159 -7.47 4.18 9.46
C ASN A 159 -8.22 5.19 10.33
N ILE A 160 -9.43 4.84 10.80
CA ILE A 160 -10.20 5.63 11.76
C ILE A 160 -9.42 5.79 13.08
N PHE A 161 -8.82 4.70 13.58
CA PHE A 161 -8.00 4.73 14.78
C PHE A 161 -6.80 5.66 14.65
N LEU A 162 -6.04 5.53 13.57
CA LEU A 162 -4.86 6.37 13.31
C LEU A 162 -5.23 7.86 13.23
N LEU A 163 -6.28 8.18 12.47
CA LEU A 163 -6.76 9.55 12.35
C LEU A 163 -7.31 10.10 13.67
N LYS A 164 -8.05 9.29 14.42
CA LYS A 164 -8.55 9.68 15.74
C LYS A 164 -7.42 10.02 16.69
N GLN A 165 -6.35 9.21 16.72
CA GLN A 165 -5.16 9.50 17.53
C GLN A 165 -4.53 10.82 17.12
N PHE A 166 -4.34 11.03 15.82
CA PHE A 166 -3.76 12.27 15.32
C PHE A 166 -4.65 13.49 15.60
N TYR A 167 -5.95 13.40 15.34
CA TYR A 167 -6.90 14.49 15.60
C TYR A 167 -6.99 14.86 17.09
N SER A 168 -6.74 13.90 17.98
CA SER A 168 -6.68 14.15 19.41
C SER A 168 -5.52 15.07 19.82
N THR A 169 -4.45 15.14 19.03
CA THR A 169 -3.31 16.01 19.29
C THR A 169 -3.51 17.48 18.85
N ILE A 170 -4.51 17.72 18.00
CA ILE A 170 -4.82 19.06 17.50
C ILE A 170 -5.61 19.81 18.59
N PRO A 171 -5.12 20.97 19.07
CA PRO A 171 -5.83 21.76 20.10
C PRO A 171 -7.24 22.18 19.65
N SER A 172 -8.21 22.12 20.58
CA SER A 172 -9.60 22.54 20.31
C SER A 172 -9.74 24.03 20.00
N SER A 173 -8.79 24.86 20.47
CA SER A 173 -8.77 26.31 20.21
C SER A 173 -8.85 26.68 18.73
N TYR A 174 -8.26 25.86 17.84
CA TYR A 174 -8.38 26.07 16.37
C TYR A 174 -9.83 25.91 15.90
N LEU A 175 -10.53 24.94 16.46
CA LEU A 175 -11.92 24.66 16.08
C LEU A 175 -12.86 25.70 16.68
N ASP A 176 -12.61 26.11 17.93
CA ASP A 176 -13.43 27.09 18.64
C ASP A 176 -13.32 28.46 17.99
N ALA A 177 -12.11 28.89 17.56
CA ALA A 177 -11.93 30.10 16.77
C ALA A 177 -12.72 30.04 15.47
N ALA A 178 -12.63 28.94 14.73
CA ALA A 178 -13.37 28.77 13.47
C ALA A 178 -14.90 28.80 13.66
N ARG A 179 -15.41 28.24 14.78
CA ARG A 179 -16.82 28.30 15.12
C ARG A 179 -17.28 29.72 15.43
N ILE A 180 -16.45 30.52 16.11
CA ILE A 180 -16.71 31.94 16.36
C ILE A 180 -16.78 32.70 15.02
N ASP A 181 -15.94 32.35 14.07
CA ASP A 181 -15.95 32.89 12.70
C ASP A 181 -17.13 32.36 11.85
N GLY A 182 -18.05 31.56 12.40
CA GLY A 182 -19.23 31.05 11.75
C GLY A 182 -18.99 29.80 10.86
N ALA A 183 -17.84 29.13 10.97
CA ALA A 183 -17.58 27.93 10.20
C ALA A 183 -18.38 26.73 10.72
N GLY A 184 -19.10 26.04 9.82
CA GLY A 184 -19.76 24.77 10.14
C GLY A 184 -18.76 23.60 10.25
N GLU A 185 -19.15 22.51 10.91
CA GLU A 185 -18.30 21.35 11.21
C GLU A 185 -17.65 20.73 9.96
N PHE A 186 -18.35 20.66 8.83
CA PHE A 186 -17.80 20.17 7.58
C PHE A 186 -16.69 21.08 7.02
N THR A 187 -16.85 22.40 7.17
CA THR A 187 -15.83 23.38 6.80
C THR A 187 -14.59 23.25 7.69
N ILE A 188 -14.80 23.07 8.99
CA ILE A 188 -13.71 22.84 9.95
C ILE A 188 -12.94 21.57 9.59
N LEU A 189 -13.66 20.47 9.32
CA LEU A 189 -13.02 19.23 8.90
C LEU A 189 -12.17 19.41 7.64
N THR A 190 -12.77 19.97 6.59
CA THR A 190 -12.12 20.01 5.25
C THR A 190 -11.07 21.10 5.13
N ARG A 191 -11.26 22.27 5.76
CA ARG A 191 -10.37 23.42 5.61
C ARG A 191 -9.33 23.56 6.74
N ILE A 192 -9.56 22.91 7.87
CA ILE A 192 -8.64 23.02 9.03
C ILE A 192 -8.06 21.65 9.39
N MET A 193 -8.90 20.68 9.74
CA MET A 193 -8.43 19.40 10.26
C MET A 193 -7.67 18.57 9.22
N MET A 194 -8.23 18.37 8.04
CA MET A 194 -7.58 17.59 6.97
C MET A 194 -6.26 18.23 6.51
N PRO A 195 -6.17 19.56 6.24
CA PRO A 195 -4.89 20.18 5.90
C PRO A 195 -3.81 20.07 6.98
N LEU A 196 -4.18 20.21 8.26
CA LEU A 196 -3.27 20.02 9.38
C LEU A 196 -2.81 18.56 9.52
N SER A 197 -3.60 17.63 8.99
CA SER A 197 -3.39 16.18 9.09
C SER A 197 -2.76 15.57 7.83
N LYS A 198 -2.24 16.38 6.90
CA LYS A 198 -1.59 15.90 5.67
C LYS A 198 -0.62 14.72 5.89
N PRO A 199 0.27 14.72 6.92
CA PRO A 199 1.20 13.62 7.10
C PRO A 199 0.51 12.27 7.32
N ILE A 200 -0.49 12.22 8.20
CA ILE A 200 -1.22 10.98 8.49
C ILE A 200 -2.15 10.58 7.33
N LEU A 201 -2.79 11.54 6.66
CA LEU A 201 -3.59 11.29 5.48
C LEU A 201 -2.76 10.69 4.34
N THR A 202 -1.54 11.21 4.12
CA THR A 202 -0.59 10.63 3.15
C THR A 202 -0.22 9.20 3.55
N THR A 203 0.03 8.94 4.83
CA THR A 203 0.35 7.59 5.31
C THR A 203 -0.79 6.61 5.05
N ILE A 204 -2.03 6.99 5.37
CA ILE A 204 -3.23 6.18 5.09
C ILE A 204 -3.39 5.95 3.59
N SER A 205 -3.23 7.00 2.77
CA SER A 205 -3.32 6.89 1.31
C SER A 205 -2.30 5.89 0.76
N LEU A 206 -1.06 5.95 1.23
CA LEU A 206 0.01 5.05 0.82
C LEU A 206 -0.27 3.60 1.21
N PHE A 207 -0.65 3.35 2.47
CA PHE A 207 -0.97 1.99 2.90
C PHE A 207 -2.17 1.41 2.18
N THR A 208 -3.20 2.22 1.95
CA THR A 208 -4.38 1.78 1.19
C THR A 208 -4.01 1.48 -0.26
N PHE A 209 -3.21 2.34 -0.90
CA PHE A 209 -2.76 2.11 -2.27
C PHE A 209 -1.89 0.85 -2.37
N ILE A 210 -0.88 0.70 -1.50
CA ILE A 210 0.01 -0.47 -1.49
C ILE A 210 -0.79 -1.76 -1.24
N GLY A 211 -1.77 -1.71 -0.33
CA GLY A 211 -2.68 -2.82 -0.07
C GLY A 211 -3.49 -3.20 -1.30
N GLY A 212 -4.16 -2.24 -1.94
CA GLY A 212 -4.95 -2.48 -3.16
C GLY A 212 -4.10 -2.90 -4.37
N TRP A 213 -2.88 -2.36 -4.50
CA TRP A 213 -1.96 -2.73 -5.57
C TRP A 213 -1.51 -4.20 -5.48
N ASN A 214 -1.23 -4.67 -4.27
CA ASN A 214 -0.78 -6.05 -4.03
C ASN A 214 -1.94 -7.01 -3.70
N GLU A 215 -3.19 -6.51 -3.70
CA GLU A 215 -4.34 -7.35 -3.37
C GLU A 215 -4.49 -8.48 -4.38
N PHE A 216 -4.51 -9.71 -3.85
CA PHE A 216 -4.59 -10.92 -4.66
C PHE A 216 -5.86 -11.72 -4.37
N MET A 217 -6.19 -11.92 -3.09
CA MET A 217 -7.26 -12.82 -2.69
C MET A 217 -8.64 -12.29 -3.07
N GLY A 218 -8.88 -11.00 -2.87
CA GLY A 218 -10.14 -10.36 -3.25
C GLY A 218 -10.39 -10.44 -4.77
N PRO A 219 -9.46 -9.94 -5.62
CA PRO A 219 -9.57 -10.12 -7.06
C PRO A 219 -9.73 -11.58 -7.51
N LEU A 220 -8.99 -12.51 -6.92
CA LEU A 220 -9.12 -13.95 -7.23
C LEU A 220 -10.52 -14.49 -6.93
N LEU A 221 -11.16 -13.98 -5.89
CA LEU A 221 -12.48 -14.43 -5.46
C LEU A 221 -13.63 -13.81 -6.26
N TYR A 222 -13.49 -12.54 -6.64
CA TYR A 222 -14.59 -11.75 -7.18
C TYR A 222 -14.51 -11.49 -8.68
N LEU A 223 -13.34 -11.62 -9.32
CA LEU A 223 -13.12 -11.24 -10.71
C LEU A 223 -12.88 -12.46 -11.61
N GLU A 224 -13.22 -12.34 -12.88
CA GLU A 224 -12.92 -13.27 -13.96
C GLU A 224 -11.80 -12.70 -14.86
N SER A 225 -11.37 -13.48 -15.87
CA SER A 225 -10.16 -13.20 -16.65
C SER A 225 -10.16 -11.84 -17.38
N ASP A 226 -11.33 -11.32 -17.75
CA ASP A 226 -11.50 -10.02 -18.41
C ASP A 226 -11.26 -8.82 -17.46
N HIS A 227 -11.43 -9.04 -16.15
CA HIS A 227 -11.27 -8.05 -15.10
C HIS A 227 -10.07 -8.28 -14.17
N TYR A 228 -9.22 -9.27 -14.44
CA TYR A 228 -8.07 -9.57 -13.57
C TYR A 228 -7.20 -8.35 -13.32
N THR A 229 -6.62 -8.31 -12.11
CA THR A 229 -5.58 -7.37 -11.73
C THR A 229 -4.19 -7.90 -12.10
N LEU A 230 -3.18 -7.03 -12.08
CA LEU A 230 -1.79 -7.43 -12.37
C LEU A 230 -1.28 -8.50 -11.39
N ALA A 231 -1.68 -8.46 -10.13
CA ALA A 231 -1.28 -9.46 -9.14
C ALA A 231 -1.74 -10.87 -9.56
N ILE A 232 -2.99 -11.00 -10.04
CA ILE A 232 -3.48 -12.26 -10.60
C ILE A 232 -2.82 -12.55 -11.95
N GLY A 233 -2.68 -11.54 -12.80
CA GLY A 233 -2.04 -11.70 -14.11
C GLY A 233 -0.62 -12.27 -14.03
N LEU A 234 0.17 -11.86 -13.04
CA LEU A 234 1.49 -12.44 -12.78
C LEU A 234 1.41 -13.90 -12.30
N GLN A 235 0.40 -14.25 -11.52
CA GLN A 235 0.17 -15.63 -11.09
C GLN A 235 -0.21 -16.53 -12.27
N VAL A 236 -1.13 -16.07 -13.13
CA VAL A 236 -1.52 -16.78 -14.36
C VAL A 236 -0.30 -16.92 -15.28
N PHE A 237 0.48 -15.85 -15.45
CA PHE A 237 1.73 -15.88 -16.22
C PHE A 237 2.66 -16.99 -15.71
N MET A 238 2.85 -17.10 -14.40
CA MET A 238 3.69 -18.12 -13.79
C MET A 238 3.14 -19.54 -14.05
N GLN A 239 1.83 -19.73 -14.02
CA GLN A 239 1.20 -21.05 -14.26
C GLN A 239 1.31 -21.47 -15.71
N GLU A 240 1.07 -20.59 -16.67
CA GLU A 240 1.07 -20.89 -18.09
C GLU A 240 2.49 -20.93 -18.68
N ASN A 241 3.42 -20.18 -18.13
CA ASN A 241 4.77 -19.99 -18.63
C ASN A 241 5.84 -20.32 -17.59
N ALA A 242 5.66 -21.39 -16.80
CA ALA A 242 6.49 -21.76 -15.64
C ALA A 242 8.00 -21.87 -15.93
N SER A 243 8.41 -22.05 -17.18
CA SER A 243 9.80 -22.13 -17.60
C SER A 243 10.43 -20.80 -18.02
N GLN A 244 9.64 -19.73 -18.14
CA GLN A 244 10.09 -18.42 -18.67
C GLN A 244 10.32 -17.41 -17.54
N TRP A 245 11.24 -17.71 -16.66
CA TRP A 245 11.55 -16.89 -15.49
C TRP A 245 12.03 -15.47 -15.87
N GLU A 246 12.77 -15.33 -16.98
CA GLU A 246 13.24 -14.05 -17.47
C GLU A 246 12.07 -13.11 -17.84
N LEU A 247 11.01 -13.65 -18.43
CA LEU A 247 9.80 -12.88 -18.77
C LEU A 247 8.96 -12.57 -17.53
N LEU A 248 8.81 -13.53 -16.61
CA LEU A 248 8.13 -13.30 -15.34
C LEU A 248 8.83 -12.18 -14.54
N MET A 249 10.18 -12.21 -14.47
CA MET A 249 10.94 -11.18 -13.79
C MET A 249 10.86 -9.82 -14.50
N ALA A 250 10.73 -9.80 -15.82
CA ALA A 250 10.51 -8.57 -16.59
C ALA A 250 9.14 -7.97 -16.28
N ALA A 251 8.05 -8.75 -16.32
CA ALA A 251 6.71 -8.29 -15.94
C ALA A 251 6.65 -7.83 -14.48
N SER A 252 7.27 -8.58 -13.56
CA SER A 252 7.34 -8.24 -12.13
C SER A 252 8.16 -6.98 -11.87
N THR A 253 9.19 -6.71 -12.69
CA THR A 253 9.97 -5.46 -12.60
C THR A 253 9.12 -4.25 -12.99
N VAL A 254 8.29 -4.36 -14.03
CA VAL A 254 7.35 -3.30 -14.40
C VAL A 254 6.27 -3.13 -13.33
N PHE A 255 5.77 -4.23 -12.76
CA PHE A 255 4.78 -4.21 -11.67
C PHE A 255 5.25 -3.42 -10.43
N ILE A 256 6.53 -3.48 -10.09
CA ILE A 256 7.07 -2.84 -8.89
C ILE A 256 7.33 -1.33 -9.07
N ILE A 257 7.47 -0.82 -10.31
CA ILE A 257 7.80 0.58 -10.58
C ILE A 257 6.83 1.57 -9.93
N PRO A 258 5.49 1.44 -10.05
CA PRO A 258 4.57 2.37 -9.42
C PRO A 258 4.69 2.41 -7.89
N LEU A 259 4.97 1.26 -7.25
CA LEU A 259 5.19 1.21 -5.80
C LEU A 259 6.44 2.00 -5.39
N ILE A 260 7.53 1.84 -6.14
CA ILE A 260 8.78 2.58 -5.91
C ILE A 260 8.53 4.09 -6.09
N VAL A 261 7.86 4.50 -7.16
CA VAL A 261 7.55 5.91 -7.42
C VAL A 261 6.73 6.52 -6.29
N ILE A 262 5.65 5.85 -5.89
CA ILE A 262 4.76 6.33 -4.81
C ILE A 262 5.50 6.37 -3.47
N PHE A 263 6.36 5.39 -3.19
CA PHE A 263 7.20 5.40 -1.99
C PHE A 263 8.11 6.64 -1.96
N PHE A 264 8.83 6.95 -3.03
CA PHE A 264 9.70 8.12 -3.09
C PHE A 264 8.93 9.44 -3.01
N LEU A 265 7.72 9.52 -3.55
CA LEU A 265 6.85 10.69 -3.40
C LEU A 265 6.38 10.88 -1.95
N GLY A 266 6.09 9.78 -1.24
CA GLY A 266 5.55 9.80 0.12
C GLY A 266 6.56 9.70 1.27
N GLN A 267 7.84 9.38 1.00
CA GLN A 267 8.82 9.02 2.04
C GLN A 267 9.01 10.06 3.16
N LYS A 268 8.94 11.35 2.84
CA LYS A 268 9.11 12.45 3.84
C LYS A 268 8.00 12.43 4.87
N GLN A 269 6.75 12.17 4.44
CA GLN A 269 5.59 12.10 5.30
C GLN A 269 5.58 10.82 6.13
N PHE A 270 6.11 9.73 5.59
CA PHE A 270 6.28 8.46 6.29
C PHE A 270 7.15 8.59 7.53
N VAL A 271 8.32 9.18 7.38
CA VAL A 271 9.27 9.35 8.49
C VAL A 271 8.68 10.25 9.58
N SER A 272 7.99 11.34 9.22
CA SER A 272 7.36 12.24 10.20
C SER A 272 6.14 11.59 10.89
N GLY A 273 5.36 10.77 10.21
CA GLY A 273 4.20 10.09 10.78
C GLY A 273 4.57 9.00 11.79
N ILE A 274 5.61 8.21 11.52
CA ILE A 274 6.10 7.14 12.41
C ILE A 274 6.75 7.73 13.67
N VAL A 275 7.51 8.82 13.54
CA VAL A 275 8.19 9.46 14.68
C VAL A 275 7.17 10.04 15.68
N MET A 276 6.01 10.51 15.22
CA MET A 276 4.98 11.06 16.11
C MET A 276 4.22 9.99 16.90
N THR A 277 4.19 8.74 16.43
CA THR A 277 3.57 7.60 17.15
C THR A 277 4.54 6.89 18.11
N GLY A 278 5.83 7.08 17.96
CA GLY A 278 6.89 6.35 18.70
C GLY A 278 7.49 7.05 19.91
N PHE A 279 7.17 8.33 20.15
CA PHE A 279 7.70 9.07 21.31
C PHE A 279 6.56 9.57 22.22
N LYS A 280 6.23 8.77 23.20
CA LYS A 280 5.72 9.18 24.52
C LYS A 280 6.51 8.48 25.58
#